data_578e11a4edb3495c208e4b290214338d
#
_entry.id   578e11a4edb3495c208e4b290214338d
#
_cell.length_a   1.000
_cell.length_b   1.000
_cell.length_c   1.000
_cell.angle_alpha   90.00
_cell.angle_beta   90.00
_cell.angle_gamma   90.00
#
_symmetry.space_group_name_H-M   'P 1'
#
loop_
_entity.id
_entity.type
_entity.pdbx_description
1 polymer ?
#
loop_
_entity_poly.entity_id
_entity_poly.type
_entity_poly.pdbx_seq_one_letter_code
_entity_poly.pdbx_strand_id
1 'polypeptide(L)'
;MIPFSPPHIDQKIIDEVTKVLQSGWITTGPRTKLFEKELTKYCGNKATLCLNSATAGLEIILRWYGVKEGDEVILPAYTYSATANVVMHCGATPVFVDVNPDDFNISVATIEKAITSKTKVIMPVDFGGYPCDYDSINKLVVKYKEKFVASTNEQKQLGRILVLSDSAHSFGAWYKGKRAGSLTDISVFSFHAVKNLTTSEGGSVALNLPAPFDNEEIYKLLCVKTLHGQDKDALAKTQKGNWRYDIVEAGYKCNMTDLSAAIGLVELERYDNTILLKRKHICETYSEAFSNYAWAQVPVLTSGSEKLKPEINTCYHLYPLRIKGITETQRDAIIKEIFDCDVSVNVHFIPLPMMSFYKKLGFDIKNYPVTFDNYSREISLPVFYDLTDEMIDTVIDAVVRSVEKIIT
;
A
#
# COMPACT_ATOMS: atom_id res chain seq x y z
N MET A 1 21.89 15.60 9.89
CA MET A 1 20.54 15.67 9.26
C MET A 1 19.74 14.43 9.67
N ILE A 2 18.55 14.60 10.21
CA ILE A 2 17.61 13.52 10.53
C ILE A 2 17.03 13.01 9.20
N PRO A 3 17.20 11.71 8.81
CA PRO A 3 16.70 11.19 7.57
C PRO A 3 15.18 10.98 7.61
N PHE A 4 14.54 10.83 6.43
CA PHE A 4 13.07 10.69 6.37
C PHE A 4 12.58 9.29 6.81
N SER A 5 13.11 8.21 6.25
CA SER A 5 12.65 6.84 6.54
C SER A 5 13.67 5.77 6.12
N PRO A 6 14.85 5.69 6.76
CA PRO A 6 15.80 4.61 6.49
C PRO A 6 15.26 3.28 7.00
N PRO A 7 15.59 2.14 6.34
CA PRO A 7 15.31 0.81 6.87
C PRO A 7 16.19 0.50 8.08
N HIS A 8 15.66 -0.25 9.03
CA HIS A 8 16.44 -0.79 10.16
C HIS A 8 17.06 -2.13 9.78
N ILE A 9 18.39 -2.20 9.75
CA ILE A 9 19.14 -3.41 9.43
C ILE A 9 20.03 -3.78 10.62
N ASP A 10 19.69 -4.88 11.27
CA ASP A 10 20.42 -5.41 12.42
C ASP A 10 21.18 -6.72 12.12
N GLN A 11 21.92 -7.20 13.11
CA GLN A 11 22.72 -8.42 12.96
C GLN A 11 21.85 -9.64 12.65
N LYS A 12 20.59 -9.70 13.15
CA LYS A 12 19.67 -10.81 12.90
C LYS A 12 19.29 -10.92 11.42
N ILE A 13 19.04 -9.78 10.77
CA ILE A 13 18.80 -9.71 9.31
C ILE A 13 20.06 -10.18 8.55
N ILE A 14 21.25 -9.67 8.93
CA ILE A 14 22.53 -10.01 8.29
C ILE A 14 22.78 -11.52 8.39
N ASP A 15 22.57 -12.10 9.56
CA ASP A 15 22.79 -13.53 9.81
C ASP A 15 21.81 -14.39 8.99
N GLU A 16 20.55 -14.00 8.87
CA GLU A 16 19.56 -14.77 8.13
C GLU A 16 19.81 -14.71 6.61
N VAL A 17 20.19 -13.56 6.07
CA VAL A 17 20.62 -13.41 4.68
C VAL A 17 21.88 -14.22 4.42
N THR A 18 22.85 -14.22 5.35
CA THR A 18 24.08 -15.01 5.26
C THR A 18 23.77 -16.50 5.17
N LYS A 19 22.83 -17.02 5.98
CA LYS A 19 22.39 -18.43 5.91
C LYS A 19 21.82 -18.77 4.53
N VAL A 20 21.04 -17.88 3.92
CA VAL A 20 20.51 -18.08 2.57
C VAL A 20 21.64 -18.15 1.54
N LEU A 21 22.62 -17.24 1.60
CA LEU A 21 23.78 -17.26 0.71
C LEU A 21 24.60 -18.55 0.85
N GLN A 22 24.84 -18.99 2.09
CA GLN A 22 25.58 -20.23 2.38
C GLN A 22 24.83 -21.48 1.93
N SER A 23 23.49 -21.46 1.89
CA SER A 23 22.69 -22.58 1.41
C SER A 23 22.84 -22.83 -0.09
N GLY A 24 23.31 -21.83 -0.85
CA GLY A 24 23.35 -21.83 -2.32
C GLY A 24 21.96 -21.67 -2.99
N TRP A 25 20.88 -21.57 -2.22
CA TRP A 25 19.53 -21.38 -2.76
C TRP A 25 19.10 -19.92 -2.59
N ILE A 26 19.32 -19.10 -3.61
CA ILE A 26 19.14 -17.66 -3.56
C ILE A 26 17.91 -17.12 -4.33
N THR A 27 17.30 -17.95 -5.20
CA THR A 27 16.05 -17.64 -5.92
C THR A 27 14.82 -18.05 -5.10
N THR A 28 13.62 -18.00 -5.68
CA THR A 28 12.39 -18.47 -5.01
C THR A 28 12.54 -19.92 -4.53
N GLY A 29 12.33 -20.15 -3.26
CA GLY A 29 12.52 -21.45 -2.63
C GLY A 29 11.87 -21.55 -1.24
N PRO A 30 12.50 -22.30 -0.31
CA PRO A 30 11.92 -22.58 0.99
C PRO A 30 11.62 -21.34 1.84
N ARG A 31 12.46 -20.29 1.78
CA ARG A 31 12.27 -19.06 2.56
C ARG A 31 11.07 -18.26 2.04
N THR A 32 10.94 -18.14 0.73
CA THR A 32 9.78 -17.47 0.12
C THR A 32 8.48 -18.20 0.48
N LYS A 33 8.45 -19.54 0.40
CA LYS A 33 7.27 -20.34 0.77
C LYS A 33 6.91 -20.22 2.25
N LEU A 34 7.90 -20.16 3.12
CA LEU A 34 7.69 -19.92 4.55
C LEU A 34 7.13 -18.51 4.78
N PHE A 35 7.70 -17.49 4.13
CA PHE A 35 7.24 -16.11 4.27
C PHE A 35 5.79 -15.93 3.79
N GLU A 36 5.42 -16.53 2.64
CA GLU A 36 4.03 -16.56 2.14
C GLU A 36 3.06 -17.16 3.19
N LYS A 37 3.44 -18.28 3.82
CA LYS A 37 2.65 -18.93 4.85
C LYS A 37 2.48 -18.07 6.10
N GLU A 38 3.57 -17.47 6.60
CA GLU A 38 3.52 -16.62 7.79
C GLU A 38 2.76 -15.30 7.53
N LEU A 39 2.86 -14.72 6.33
CA LEU A 39 2.05 -13.57 5.92
C LEU A 39 0.56 -13.92 5.88
N THR A 40 0.20 -15.08 5.30
CA THR A 40 -1.19 -15.57 5.27
C THR A 40 -1.76 -15.69 6.68
N LYS A 41 -1.00 -16.28 7.59
CA LYS A 41 -1.39 -16.41 9.00
C LYS A 41 -1.52 -15.04 9.68
N TYR A 42 -0.58 -14.13 9.45
CA TYR A 42 -0.54 -12.80 10.04
C TYR A 42 -1.73 -11.93 9.59
N CYS A 43 -2.00 -11.89 8.30
CA CYS A 43 -3.10 -11.10 7.73
C CYS A 43 -4.47 -11.75 7.91
N GLY A 44 -4.54 -13.08 8.13
CA GLY A 44 -5.80 -13.81 8.24
C GLY A 44 -6.55 -13.96 6.91
N ASN A 45 -5.85 -13.84 5.79
CA ASN A 45 -6.38 -14.11 4.45
C ASN A 45 -6.26 -15.59 4.09
N LYS A 46 -6.64 -15.99 2.87
CA LYS A 46 -6.74 -17.41 2.48
C LYS A 46 -5.46 -17.97 1.84
N ALA A 47 -4.76 -17.15 1.05
CA ALA A 47 -3.47 -17.51 0.46
C ALA A 47 -2.68 -16.24 0.14
N THR A 48 -1.34 -16.31 0.17
CA THR A 48 -0.47 -15.14 -0.12
C THR A 48 0.61 -15.55 -1.12
N LEU A 49 0.80 -14.73 -2.15
CA LEU A 49 1.88 -14.84 -3.12
C LEU A 49 2.88 -13.69 -2.92
N CYS A 50 4.16 -14.00 -2.76
CA CYS A 50 5.23 -13.01 -2.67
C CYS A 50 5.85 -12.72 -4.05
N LEU A 51 6.05 -11.43 -4.32
CA LEU A 51 6.53 -10.88 -5.58
C LEU A 51 7.69 -9.91 -5.37
N ASN A 52 8.32 -9.50 -6.47
CA ASN A 52 9.41 -8.52 -6.44
C ASN A 52 8.95 -7.07 -6.20
N SER A 53 7.64 -6.78 -6.28
CA SER A 53 7.07 -5.46 -5.97
C SER A 53 5.54 -5.52 -5.83
N ALA A 54 4.96 -4.53 -5.12
CA ALA A 54 3.52 -4.32 -5.11
C ALA A 54 2.98 -3.97 -6.50
N THR A 55 3.73 -3.20 -7.28
CA THR A 55 3.36 -2.82 -8.66
C THR A 55 3.11 -4.05 -9.52
N ALA A 56 4.01 -5.05 -9.45
CA ALA A 56 3.81 -6.32 -10.14
C ALA A 56 2.56 -7.06 -9.64
N GLY A 57 2.29 -7.01 -8.32
CA GLY A 57 1.10 -7.63 -7.73
C GLY A 57 -0.20 -7.00 -8.24
N LEU A 58 -0.29 -5.67 -8.24
CA LEU A 58 -1.46 -4.96 -8.77
C LEU A 58 -1.69 -5.27 -10.25
N GLU A 59 -0.63 -5.21 -11.08
CA GLU A 59 -0.73 -5.48 -12.51
C GLU A 59 -1.15 -6.92 -12.80
N ILE A 60 -0.54 -7.90 -12.15
CA ILE A 60 -0.85 -9.32 -12.34
C ILE A 60 -2.31 -9.63 -11.99
N ILE A 61 -2.84 -9.02 -10.92
CA ILE A 61 -4.25 -9.21 -10.54
C ILE A 61 -5.20 -8.58 -11.55
N LEU A 62 -4.92 -7.37 -12.04
CA LEU A 62 -5.72 -6.77 -13.11
C LEU A 62 -5.73 -7.64 -14.36
N ARG A 63 -4.59 -8.18 -14.77
CA ARG A 63 -4.48 -9.08 -15.93
C ARG A 63 -5.15 -10.43 -15.69
N TRP A 64 -5.03 -11.02 -14.49
CA TRP A 64 -5.73 -12.23 -14.11
C TRP A 64 -7.25 -12.04 -14.17
N TYR A 65 -7.75 -10.92 -13.65
CA TYR A 65 -9.17 -10.59 -13.68
C TYR A 65 -9.67 -10.22 -15.09
N GLY A 66 -8.75 -10.08 -16.06
CA GLY A 66 -9.04 -9.82 -17.47
C GLY A 66 -9.39 -8.37 -17.77
N VAL A 67 -8.85 -7.43 -16.99
CA VAL A 67 -8.94 -5.99 -17.26
C VAL A 67 -8.18 -5.67 -18.55
N LYS A 68 -8.80 -4.92 -19.45
CA LYS A 68 -8.31 -4.64 -20.81
C LYS A 68 -8.84 -3.32 -21.34
N GLU A 69 -8.48 -3.01 -22.60
CA GLU A 69 -9.00 -1.86 -23.34
C GLU A 69 -10.55 -1.80 -23.29
N GLY A 70 -11.08 -0.62 -23.01
CA GLY A 70 -12.50 -0.35 -22.86
C GLY A 70 -13.04 -0.54 -21.44
N ASP A 71 -12.27 -1.17 -20.54
CA ASP A 71 -12.61 -1.31 -19.13
C ASP A 71 -12.18 -0.08 -18.31
N GLU A 72 -12.84 0.14 -17.18
CA GLU A 72 -12.57 1.23 -16.26
C GLU A 72 -12.16 0.68 -14.87
N VAL A 73 -11.16 1.32 -14.26
CA VAL A 73 -10.73 1.07 -12.89
C VAL A 73 -10.83 2.36 -12.08
N ILE A 74 -11.64 2.36 -11.03
CA ILE A 74 -11.81 3.52 -10.14
C ILE A 74 -10.72 3.50 -9.08
N LEU A 75 -10.02 4.65 -8.90
CA LEU A 75 -8.95 4.83 -7.92
C LEU A 75 -8.87 6.30 -7.46
N PRO A 76 -8.26 6.58 -6.29
CA PRO A 76 -8.15 7.97 -5.81
C PRO A 76 -7.19 8.79 -6.68
N ALA A 77 -7.50 10.08 -6.84
CA ALA A 77 -6.59 11.04 -7.48
C ALA A 77 -5.32 11.30 -6.64
N TYR A 78 -5.40 11.02 -5.33
CA TYR A 78 -4.33 11.17 -4.35
C TYR A 78 -3.68 9.84 -4.04
N THR A 79 -2.73 9.44 -4.88
CA THR A 79 -2.00 8.17 -4.75
C THR A 79 -0.64 8.24 -5.44
N TYR A 80 0.19 7.23 -5.22
CA TYR A 80 1.42 7.00 -5.96
C TYR A 80 1.12 6.53 -7.39
N SER A 81 2.02 6.84 -8.33
CA SER A 81 1.82 6.56 -9.76
C SER A 81 1.60 5.09 -10.09
N ALA A 82 2.15 4.16 -9.29
CA ALA A 82 2.02 2.73 -9.53
C ALA A 82 0.54 2.29 -9.64
N THR A 83 -0.33 2.80 -8.75
CA THR A 83 -1.77 2.48 -8.71
C THR A 83 -2.45 2.74 -10.05
N ALA A 84 -2.11 3.85 -10.72
CA ALA A 84 -2.71 4.20 -12.01
C ALA A 84 -1.93 3.63 -13.22
N ASN A 85 -0.60 3.53 -13.11
CA ASN A 85 0.23 3.00 -14.19
C ASN A 85 -0.15 1.56 -14.56
N VAL A 86 -0.43 0.70 -13.57
CA VAL A 86 -0.82 -0.69 -13.82
C VAL A 86 -2.14 -0.81 -14.57
N VAL A 87 -3.06 0.14 -14.38
CA VAL A 87 -4.30 0.23 -15.16
C VAL A 87 -3.98 0.54 -16.63
N MET A 88 -3.10 1.53 -16.85
CA MET A 88 -2.64 1.91 -18.22
C MET A 88 -1.89 0.76 -18.88
N HIS A 89 -1.07 0.00 -18.15
CA HIS A 89 -0.37 -1.18 -18.68
C HIS A 89 -1.33 -2.27 -19.17
N CYS A 90 -2.52 -2.36 -18.57
CA CYS A 90 -3.58 -3.27 -19.03
C CYS A 90 -4.38 -2.71 -20.21
N GLY A 91 -4.11 -1.50 -20.69
CA GLY A 91 -4.87 -0.80 -21.72
C GLY A 91 -6.21 -0.25 -21.25
N ALA A 92 -6.50 -0.33 -19.94
CA ALA A 92 -7.74 0.16 -19.36
C ALA A 92 -7.66 1.65 -18.98
N THR A 93 -8.81 2.23 -18.68
CA THR A 93 -8.93 3.64 -18.31
C THR A 93 -8.92 3.82 -16.80
N PRO A 94 -7.96 4.54 -16.20
CA PRO A 94 -8.03 4.94 -14.80
C PRO A 94 -9.12 6.01 -14.65
N VAL A 95 -10.06 5.80 -13.72
CA VAL A 95 -11.11 6.75 -13.38
C VAL A 95 -10.77 7.32 -12.01
N PHE A 96 -10.14 8.50 -12.00
CA PHE A 96 -9.79 9.17 -10.76
C PHE A 96 -11.05 9.72 -10.08
N VAL A 97 -11.10 9.56 -8.75
CA VAL A 97 -12.11 10.16 -7.89
C VAL A 97 -11.46 10.91 -6.73
N ASP A 98 -12.19 11.87 -6.17
CA ASP A 98 -11.71 12.67 -5.06
C ASP A 98 -11.68 11.86 -3.74
N VAL A 99 -10.93 12.35 -2.79
CA VAL A 99 -10.68 11.72 -1.48
C VAL A 99 -11.50 12.38 -0.36
N ASN A 100 -11.46 11.79 0.83
CA ASN A 100 -12.03 12.40 2.03
C ASN A 100 -11.13 13.52 2.55
N PRO A 101 -11.69 14.56 3.17
CA PRO A 101 -10.91 15.68 3.70
C PRO A 101 -10.08 15.31 4.94
N ASP A 102 -10.48 14.29 5.69
CA ASP A 102 -9.88 14.02 7.00
C ASP A 102 -8.78 12.96 6.96
N ASP A 103 -8.95 11.90 6.17
CA ASP A 103 -8.10 10.71 6.16
C ASP A 103 -7.34 10.45 4.85
N PHE A 104 -7.51 11.32 3.83
CA PHE A 104 -6.92 11.20 2.48
C PHE A 104 -7.39 9.98 1.67
N ASN A 105 -8.20 9.11 2.25
CA ASN A 105 -8.66 7.90 1.59
C ASN A 105 -9.75 8.21 0.56
N ILE A 106 -9.92 7.29 -0.37
CA ILE A 106 -10.92 7.39 -1.42
C ILE A 106 -12.33 7.60 -0.85
N SER A 107 -13.08 8.57 -1.37
CA SER A 107 -14.45 8.85 -0.90
C SER A 107 -15.46 7.88 -1.52
N VAL A 108 -16.22 7.19 -0.67
CA VAL A 108 -17.30 6.27 -1.11
C VAL A 108 -18.35 6.98 -1.97
N ALA A 109 -18.68 8.23 -1.62
CA ALA A 109 -19.63 9.03 -2.38
C ALA A 109 -19.14 9.38 -3.79
N THR A 110 -17.83 9.59 -3.97
CA THR A 110 -17.23 9.84 -5.29
C THR A 110 -17.07 8.57 -6.09
N ILE A 111 -16.75 7.43 -5.46
CA ILE A 111 -16.79 6.11 -6.10
C ILE A 111 -18.18 5.84 -6.69
N GLU A 112 -19.22 6.02 -5.88
CA GLU A 112 -20.61 5.73 -6.29
C GLU A 112 -21.01 6.48 -7.56
N LYS A 113 -20.63 7.76 -7.65
CA LYS A 113 -20.91 8.61 -8.83
C LYS A 113 -20.14 8.17 -10.08
N ALA A 114 -18.98 7.54 -9.90
CA ALA A 114 -18.09 7.15 -10.98
C ALA A 114 -18.39 5.74 -11.55
N ILE A 115 -19.24 4.93 -10.89
CA ILE A 115 -19.55 3.56 -11.35
C ILE A 115 -20.36 3.59 -12.65
N THR A 116 -19.82 2.95 -13.69
CA THR A 116 -20.45 2.69 -14.99
C THR A 116 -20.56 1.19 -15.28
N SER A 117 -21.14 0.82 -16.41
CA SER A 117 -21.14 -0.58 -16.91
C SER A 117 -19.74 -1.07 -17.34
N LYS A 118 -18.78 -0.16 -17.55
CA LYS A 118 -17.38 -0.47 -17.89
C LYS A 118 -16.52 -0.69 -16.65
N THR A 119 -16.96 -0.31 -15.46
CA THR A 119 -16.21 -0.42 -14.22
C THR A 119 -16.00 -1.90 -13.87
N LYS A 120 -14.73 -2.35 -13.83
CA LYS A 120 -14.36 -3.72 -13.47
C LYS A 120 -13.75 -3.84 -12.09
N VAL A 121 -13.03 -2.81 -11.67
CA VAL A 121 -12.28 -2.81 -10.41
C VAL A 121 -12.46 -1.47 -9.70
N ILE A 122 -12.60 -1.51 -8.39
CA ILE A 122 -12.33 -0.38 -7.50
C ILE A 122 -11.02 -0.68 -6.79
N MET A 123 -10.06 0.26 -6.89
CA MET A 123 -8.72 0.13 -6.32
C MET A 123 -8.52 1.21 -5.24
N PRO A 124 -9.05 1.00 -4.01
CA PRO A 124 -8.81 1.90 -2.89
C PRO A 124 -7.35 1.82 -2.45
N VAL A 125 -6.83 2.93 -1.93
CA VAL A 125 -5.46 3.05 -1.39
C VAL A 125 -5.55 3.41 0.08
N ASP A 126 -4.97 2.60 0.95
CA ASP A 126 -4.90 2.84 2.40
C ASP A 126 -3.82 3.87 2.72
N PHE A 127 -4.14 5.15 2.49
CA PHE A 127 -3.16 6.23 2.61
C PHE A 127 -2.55 6.31 4.02
N GLY A 128 -1.22 6.46 4.08
CA GLY A 128 -0.49 6.61 5.33
C GLY A 128 -0.60 5.42 6.31
N GLY A 129 -1.26 4.34 5.89
CA GLY A 129 -1.50 3.16 6.70
C GLY A 129 -2.86 3.15 7.42
N TYR A 130 -3.72 4.12 7.14
CA TYR A 130 -5.10 4.15 7.67
C TYR A 130 -6.05 3.45 6.67
N PRO A 131 -6.74 2.36 7.09
CA PRO A 131 -7.62 1.60 6.20
C PRO A 131 -8.79 2.44 5.67
N CYS A 132 -9.14 2.23 4.40
CA CYS A 132 -10.35 2.79 3.79
C CYS A 132 -11.63 2.26 4.47
N ASP A 133 -12.78 2.91 4.25
CA ASP A 133 -14.08 2.40 4.70
C ASP A 133 -14.51 1.19 3.85
N TYR A 134 -13.91 0.04 4.15
CA TYR A 134 -14.14 -1.19 3.41
C TYR A 134 -15.56 -1.74 3.56
N ASP A 135 -16.23 -1.48 4.68
CA ASP A 135 -17.63 -1.89 4.86
C ASP A 135 -18.54 -1.20 3.83
N SER A 136 -18.36 0.09 3.65
CA SER A 136 -19.15 0.87 2.69
C SER A 136 -18.76 0.55 1.24
N ILE A 137 -17.46 0.36 0.95
CA ILE A 137 -17.00 -0.03 -0.39
C ILE A 137 -17.54 -1.43 -0.75
N ASN A 138 -17.45 -2.40 0.15
CA ASN A 138 -17.95 -3.75 -0.08
C ASN A 138 -19.49 -3.77 -0.25
N LYS A 139 -20.24 -2.98 0.51
CA LYS A 139 -21.69 -2.80 0.30
C LYS A 139 -21.98 -2.18 -1.06
N LEU A 140 -21.19 -1.20 -1.48
CA LEU A 140 -21.39 -0.49 -2.74
C LEU A 140 -21.25 -1.43 -3.95
N VAL A 141 -20.23 -2.28 -4.00
CA VAL A 141 -20.05 -3.23 -5.12
C VAL A 141 -21.18 -4.26 -5.19
N VAL A 142 -21.77 -4.64 -4.06
CA VAL A 142 -22.96 -5.51 -4.02
C VAL A 142 -24.19 -4.76 -4.51
N LYS A 143 -24.39 -3.49 -4.10
CA LYS A 143 -25.50 -2.62 -4.56
C LYS A 143 -25.51 -2.46 -6.09
N TYR A 144 -24.32 -2.36 -6.70
CA TYR A 144 -24.18 -2.11 -8.13
C TYR A 144 -23.90 -3.37 -8.98
N LYS A 145 -24.09 -4.58 -8.43
CA LYS A 145 -23.86 -5.84 -9.15
C LYS A 145 -24.64 -5.95 -10.46
N GLU A 146 -25.87 -5.43 -10.53
CA GLU A 146 -26.70 -5.46 -11.73
C GLU A 146 -26.20 -4.53 -12.85
N LYS A 147 -25.36 -3.54 -12.55
CA LYS A 147 -24.68 -2.72 -13.56
C LYS A 147 -23.41 -3.38 -14.11
N PHE A 148 -22.90 -4.41 -13.42
CA PHE A 148 -21.65 -5.06 -13.78
C PHE A 148 -21.81 -5.95 -15.00
N VAL A 149 -20.98 -5.73 -16.02
CA VAL A 149 -20.97 -6.52 -17.26
C VAL A 149 -19.69 -7.34 -17.29
N ALA A 150 -19.80 -8.64 -17.04
CA ALA A 150 -18.67 -9.56 -17.05
C ALA A 150 -18.21 -9.88 -18.48
N SER A 151 -16.88 -9.91 -18.71
CA SER A 151 -16.25 -10.25 -20.00
C SER A 151 -15.33 -11.48 -19.92
N THR A 152 -14.99 -11.95 -18.71
CA THR A 152 -14.15 -13.13 -18.48
C THR A 152 -14.84 -14.11 -17.56
N ASN A 153 -14.26 -15.32 -17.39
CA ASN A 153 -14.79 -16.33 -16.49
C ASN A 153 -14.64 -15.90 -15.02
N GLU A 154 -13.52 -15.29 -14.65
CA GLU A 154 -13.25 -14.77 -13.33
C GLU A 154 -14.26 -13.66 -12.95
N GLN A 155 -14.55 -12.77 -13.90
CA GLN A 155 -15.56 -11.72 -13.74
C GLN A 155 -16.98 -12.30 -13.59
N LYS A 156 -17.33 -13.34 -14.38
CA LYS A 156 -18.63 -14.04 -14.26
C LYS A 156 -18.74 -14.75 -12.91
N GLN A 157 -17.64 -15.38 -12.46
CA GLN A 157 -17.60 -16.11 -11.19
C GLN A 157 -17.74 -15.18 -9.99
N LEU A 158 -17.11 -13.99 -10.00
CA LEU A 158 -17.29 -12.98 -8.95
C LEU A 158 -18.66 -12.29 -9.01
N GLY A 159 -19.19 -12.06 -10.22
CA GLY A 159 -20.51 -11.50 -10.48
C GLY A 159 -20.69 -10.04 -10.08
N ARG A 160 -19.59 -9.30 -9.82
CA ARG A 160 -19.57 -7.91 -9.41
C ARG A 160 -18.20 -7.26 -9.63
N ILE A 161 -18.11 -5.96 -9.41
CA ILE A 161 -16.87 -5.20 -9.40
C ILE A 161 -15.91 -5.81 -8.35
N LEU A 162 -14.64 -6.04 -8.73
CA LEU A 162 -13.57 -6.50 -7.84
C LEU A 162 -13.12 -5.35 -6.94
N VAL A 163 -12.93 -5.61 -5.65
CA VAL A 163 -12.26 -4.69 -4.72
C VAL A 163 -10.81 -5.15 -4.56
N LEU A 164 -9.90 -4.46 -5.24
CA LEU A 164 -8.45 -4.69 -5.21
C LEU A 164 -7.79 -3.58 -4.39
N SER A 165 -7.45 -3.84 -3.14
CA SER A 165 -6.82 -2.83 -2.30
C SER A 165 -5.33 -2.67 -2.62
N ASP A 166 -4.91 -1.44 -2.93
CA ASP A 166 -3.52 -1.03 -2.86
C ASP A 166 -3.18 -0.76 -1.39
N SER A 167 -2.75 -1.81 -0.71
CA SER A 167 -2.40 -1.82 0.71
C SER A 167 -0.90 -1.56 0.94
N ALA A 168 -0.24 -0.86 -0.01
CA ALA A 168 1.21 -0.60 0.05
C ALA A 168 1.65 0.13 1.32
N HIS A 169 0.74 0.81 2.03
CA HIS A 169 1.01 1.53 3.27
C HIS A 169 0.41 0.85 4.51
N SER A 170 -0.46 -0.16 4.37
CA SER A 170 -1.32 -0.61 5.49
C SER A 170 -0.96 -1.97 6.08
N PHE A 171 0.24 -2.51 5.80
CA PHE A 171 0.65 -3.76 6.43
C PHE A 171 0.62 -3.63 7.97
N GLY A 172 -0.16 -4.49 8.63
CA GLY A 172 -0.36 -4.45 10.09
C GLY A 172 -1.51 -3.58 10.60
N ALA A 173 -2.18 -2.80 9.74
CA ALA A 173 -3.36 -2.02 10.12
C ALA A 173 -4.56 -2.91 10.48
N TRP A 174 -5.46 -2.36 11.32
CA TRP A 174 -6.66 -3.03 11.79
C TRP A 174 -7.92 -2.28 11.37
N TYR A 175 -8.94 -3.05 11.00
CA TYR A 175 -10.27 -2.57 10.70
C TYR A 175 -11.31 -3.54 11.31
N LYS A 176 -12.03 -3.11 12.34
CA LYS A 176 -13.12 -3.86 12.99
C LYS A 176 -12.74 -5.31 13.34
N GLY A 177 -11.60 -5.48 13.99
CA GLY A 177 -11.12 -6.78 14.45
C GLY A 177 -10.43 -7.66 13.41
N LYS A 178 -10.22 -7.14 12.18
CA LYS A 178 -9.50 -7.83 11.10
C LYS A 178 -8.28 -7.02 10.67
N ARG A 179 -7.24 -7.70 10.21
CA ARG A 179 -6.06 -7.05 9.63
C ARG A 179 -6.26 -6.69 8.17
N ALA A 180 -5.59 -5.66 7.71
CA ALA A 180 -5.38 -5.41 6.28
C ALA A 180 -4.86 -6.70 5.61
N GLY A 181 -5.34 -6.99 4.40
CA GLY A 181 -5.12 -8.27 3.71
C GLY A 181 -6.32 -9.21 3.74
N SER A 182 -7.24 -9.05 4.73
CA SER A 182 -8.48 -9.84 4.82
C SER A 182 -9.76 -8.98 4.72
N LEU A 183 -9.65 -7.73 4.30
CA LEU A 183 -10.75 -6.75 4.28
C LEU A 183 -11.47 -6.67 2.93
N THR A 184 -10.81 -7.08 1.85
CA THR A 184 -11.27 -6.98 0.47
C THR A 184 -11.14 -8.32 -0.24
N ASP A 185 -11.50 -8.37 -1.53
CA ASP A 185 -11.31 -9.58 -2.35
C ASP A 185 -9.83 -9.93 -2.48
N ILE A 186 -9.00 -8.91 -2.75
CA ILE A 186 -7.55 -9.04 -2.88
C ILE A 186 -6.91 -7.76 -2.35
N SER A 187 -5.83 -7.90 -1.58
CA SER A 187 -4.99 -6.79 -1.12
C SER A 187 -3.55 -6.97 -1.59
N VAL A 188 -2.88 -5.88 -1.96
CA VAL A 188 -1.49 -5.93 -2.41
C VAL A 188 -0.63 -5.05 -1.52
N PHE A 189 0.37 -5.67 -0.87
CA PHE A 189 1.32 -5.01 0.03
C PHE A 189 2.64 -4.70 -0.67
N SER A 190 3.28 -3.61 -0.26
CA SER A 190 4.64 -3.26 -0.64
C SER A 190 5.61 -3.53 0.49
N PHE A 191 6.75 -4.13 0.15
CA PHE A 191 7.87 -4.35 1.04
C PHE A 191 9.14 -3.65 0.54
N HIS A 192 8.97 -2.52 -0.17
CA HIS A 192 10.05 -1.62 -0.56
C HIS A 192 10.81 -1.10 0.68
N ALA A 193 12.06 -0.68 0.51
CA ALA A 193 12.98 -0.30 1.59
C ALA A 193 12.40 0.69 2.63
N VAL A 194 11.55 1.62 2.22
CA VAL A 194 10.96 2.64 3.11
C VAL A 194 9.66 2.20 3.80
N LYS A 195 9.17 0.97 3.54
CA LYS A 195 7.92 0.47 4.12
C LYS A 195 8.13 -0.03 5.55
N ASN A 196 7.03 -0.14 6.29
CA ASN A 196 7.06 -0.58 7.69
C ASN A 196 7.70 -1.96 7.89
N LEU A 197 7.41 -2.88 6.98
CA LEU A 197 8.10 -4.15 6.82
C LEU A 197 8.80 -4.10 5.47
N THR A 198 10.09 -4.38 5.44
CA THR A 198 10.87 -4.36 4.20
C THR A 198 11.46 -5.71 3.83
N THR A 199 11.63 -5.92 2.52
CA THR A 199 12.45 -7.01 1.94
C THR A 199 13.51 -6.43 0.99
N SER A 200 13.92 -5.16 1.19
CA SER A 200 14.67 -4.32 0.25
C SER A 200 13.80 -3.90 -0.93
N GLU A 201 13.52 -4.78 -1.85
CA GLU A 201 12.47 -4.73 -2.85
C GLU A 201 11.55 -5.93 -2.66
N GLY A 202 10.23 -5.71 -2.78
CA GLY A 202 9.27 -6.79 -2.66
C GLY A 202 7.83 -6.31 -2.55
N GLY A 203 6.94 -7.27 -2.56
CA GLY A 203 5.52 -7.09 -2.32
C GLY A 203 4.82 -8.42 -2.16
N SER A 204 3.55 -8.40 -1.83
CA SER A 204 2.73 -9.60 -1.79
C SER A 204 1.29 -9.34 -2.20
N VAL A 205 0.67 -10.37 -2.75
CA VAL A 205 -0.76 -10.45 -3.06
C VAL A 205 -1.44 -11.32 -2.01
N ALA A 206 -2.30 -10.75 -1.19
CA ALA A 206 -3.12 -11.45 -0.22
C ALA A 206 -4.49 -11.77 -0.85
N LEU A 207 -4.75 -13.04 -1.12
CA LEU A 207 -5.99 -13.54 -1.71
C LEU A 207 -7.02 -13.79 -0.61
N ASN A 208 -8.22 -13.24 -0.79
CA ASN A 208 -9.35 -13.45 0.12
C ASN A 208 -10.68 -13.51 -0.65
N LEU A 209 -10.63 -14.03 -1.88
CA LEU A 209 -11.78 -14.15 -2.77
C LEU A 209 -12.89 -14.97 -2.13
N PRO A 210 -14.18 -14.56 -2.30
CA PRO A 210 -15.32 -15.32 -1.78
C PRO A 210 -15.54 -16.64 -2.55
N ALA A 211 -16.37 -17.53 -2.00
CA ALA A 211 -16.88 -18.65 -2.76
C ALA A 211 -17.58 -18.15 -4.04
N PRO A 212 -17.47 -18.84 -5.17
CA PRO A 212 -16.94 -20.20 -5.34
C PRO A 212 -15.43 -20.29 -5.68
N PHE A 213 -14.63 -19.20 -5.53
CA PHE A 213 -13.20 -19.26 -5.80
C PHE A 213 -12.46 -20.16 -4.82
N ASP A 214 -11.60 -21.03 -5.34
CA ASP A 214 -10.56 -21.71 -4.57
C ASP A 214 -9.29 -20.84 -4.59
N ASN A 215 -8.96 -20.24 -3.46
CA ASN A 215 -7.84 -19.31 -3.36
C ASN A 215 -6.48 -20.01 -3.50
N GLU A 216 -6.38 -21.30 -3.15
CA GLU A 216 -5.15 -22.09 -3.36
C GLU A 216 -4.93 -22.39 -4.85
N GLU A 217 -5.98 -22.69 -5.61
CA GLU A 217 -5.87 -22.86 -7.06
C GLU A 217 -5.51 -21.55 -7.76
N ILE A 218 -6.09 -20.42 -7.33
CA ILE A 218 -5.70 -19.09 -7.83
C ILE A 218 -4.23 -18.79 -7.49
N TYR A 219 -3.79 -19.10 -6.26
CA TYR A 219 -2.38 -18.95 -5.87
C TYR A 219 -1.45 -19.73 -6.80
N LYS A 220 -1.74 -21.01 -7.08
CA LYS A 220 -0.94 -21.84 -8.00
C LYS A 220 -0.89 -21.24 -9.41
N LEU A 221 -2.03 -20.80 -9.93
CA LEU A 221 -2.12 -20.15 -11.24
C LEU A 221 -1.27 -18.88 -11.28
N LEU A 222 -1.32 -18.04 -10.22
CA LEU A 222 -0.51 -16.84 -10.13
C LEU A 222 1.00 -17.15 -9.98
N CYS A 223 1.38 -18.25 -9.30
CA CYS A 223 2.77 -18.72 -9.28
C CYS A 223 3.29 -19.02 -10.69
N VAL A 224 2.49 -19.72 -11.51
CA VAL A 224 2.80 -19.99 -12.92
C VAL A 224 2.95 -18.67 -13.69
N LYS A 225 1.94 -17.80 -13.61
CA LYS A 225 1.89 -16.52 -14.32
C LYS A 225 3.08 -15.61 -13.99
N THR A 226 3.56 -15.63 -12.77
CA THR A 226 4.67 -14.76 -12.28
C THR A 226 6.06 -15.37 -12.49
N LEU A 227 6.12 -16.60 -13.03
CA LEU A 227 7.36 -17.34 -13.35
C LEU A 227 7.37 -17.81 -14.80
N HIS A 228 7.26 -16.90 -15.77
CA HIS A 228 7.31 -17.16 -17.21
C HIS A 228 6.21 -18.08 -17.76
N GLY A 229 5.13 -18.34 -17.01
CA GLY A 229 4.11 -19.31 -17.41
C GLY A 229 4.58 -20.76 -17.29
N GLN A 230 5.64 -21.04 -16.49
CA GLN A 230 6.12 -22.39 -16.25
C GLN A 230 5.22 -23.14 -15.25
N ASP A 231 4.81 -24.36 -15.61
CA ASP A 231 4.02 -25.26 -14.74
C ASP A 231 4.79 -25.80 -13.53
N LYS A 232 6.13 -25.67 -13.51
CA LYS A 232 7.02 -26.11 -12.42
C LYS A 232 8.05 -25.04 -12.09
N ASP A 233 8.16 -24.70 -10.81
CA ASP A 233 9.22 -23.83 -10.31
C ASP A 233 10.59 -24.55 -10.16
N ALA A 234 11.62 -23.80 -9.77
CA ALA A 234 12.96 -24.37 -9.60
C ALA A 234 13.01 -25.44 -8.50
N LEU A 235 12.24 -25.30 -7.41
CA LEU A 235 12.18 -26.25 -6.32
C LEU A 235 11.58 -27.58 -6.75
N ALA A 236 10.49 -27.55 -7.53
CA ALA A 236 9.86 -28.74 -8.08
C ALA A 236 10.79 -29.50 -9.06
N LYS A 237 11.62 -28.76 -9.83
CA LYS A 237 12.58 -29.34 -10.79
C LYS A 237 13.77 -30.06 -10.12
N THR A 238 14.10 -29.79 -8.85
CA THR A 238 15.19 -30.46 -8.14
C THR A 238 14.85 -31.90 -7.75
N GLN A 239 13.58 -32.30 -7.81
CA GLN A 239 13.18 -33.67 -7.55
C GLN A 239 13.69 -34.60 -8.64
N LYS A 240 14.18 -35.78 -8.23
CA LYS A 240 14.81 -36.74 -9.12
C LYS A 240 13.88 -37.11 -10.28
N GLY A 241 14.32 -36.89 -11.52
CA GLY A 241 13.55 -37.20 -12.75
C GLY A 241 12.52 -36.13 -13.16
N ASN A 242 12.38 -35.02 -12.43
CA ASN A 242 11.35 -34.01 -12.67
C ASN A 242 11.83 -32.79 -13.49
N TRP A 243 12.75 -32.98 -14.43
CA TRP A 243 13.35 -31.93 -15.25
C TRP A 243 12.43 -31.35 -16.33
N ARG A 244 11.43 -32.12 -16.79
CA ARG A 244 10.47 -31.69 -17.83
C ARG A 244 9.48 -30.69 -17.24
N TYR A 245 9.27 -29.60 -17.96
CA TYR A 245 8.27 -28.57 -17.66
C TYR A 245 7.63 -28.12 -18.97
N ASP A 246 6.50 -27.40 -18.87
CA ASP A 246 5.82 -26.77 -19.97
C ASP A 246 5.63 -25.28 -19.72
N ILE A 247 5.48 -24.49 -20.81
CA ILE A 247 5.10 -23.09 -20.79
C ILE A 247 3.64 -23.03 -21.22
N VAL A 248 2.76 -22.87 -20.23
CA VAL A 248 1.31 -22.94 -20.45
C VAL A 248 0.69 -21.58 -20.84
N GLU A 249 1.42 -20.49 -20.63
CA GLU A 249 1.05 -19.14 -21.05
C GLU A 249 2.28 -18.24 -21.18
N ALA A 250 2.13 -17.08 -21.84
CA ALA A 250 3.15 -16.03 -21.85
C ALA A 250 3.15 -15.28 -20.49
N GLY A 251 3.84 -15.86 -19.51
CA GLY A 251 3.91 -15.32 -18.16
C GLY A 251 4.99 -14.24 -18.00
N TYR A 252 5.07 -13.72 -16.78
CA TYR A 252 5.97 -12.63 -16.37
C TYR A 252 7.11 -13.19 -15.50
N LYS A 253 8.13 -12.36 -15.24
CA LYS A 253 9.21 -12.66 -14.29
C LYS A 253 9.20 -11.65 -13.16
N CYS A 254 8.43 -11.92 -12.10
CA CYS A 254 8.25 -11.01 -10.97
C CYS A 254 8.15 -11.72 -9.61
N ASN A 255 8.61 -12.96 -9.51
CA ASN A 255 8.68 -13.73 -8.27
C ASN A 255 9.67 -13.13 -7.27
N MET A 256 9.43 -13.31 -5.97
CA MET A 256 10.36 -12.95 -4.90
C MET A 256 11.51 -13.94 -4.78
N THR A 257 12.67 -13.49 -4.30
CA THR A 257 13.84 -14.34 -4.01
C THR A 257 13.87 -14.76 -2.55
N ASP A 258 14.55 -15.87 -2.22
CA ASP A 258 14.76 -16.27 -0.82
C ASP A 258 15.62 -15.28 -0.04
N LEU A 259 16.51 -14.52 -0.71
CA LEU A 259 17.26 -13.43 -0.09
C LEU A 259 16.31 -12.34 0.47
N SER A 260 15.35 -11.90 -0.35
CA SER A 260 14.36 -10.92 0.07
C SER A 260 13.43 -11.48 1.15
N ALA A 261 12.97 -12.73 0.98
CA ALA A 261 12.12 -13.40 1.96
C ALA A 261 12.79 -13.59 3.32
N ALA A 262 14.10 -13.79 3.37
CA ALA A 262 14.86 -13.90 4.61
C ALA A 262 14.79 -12.62 5.44
N ILE A 263 14.93 -11.45 4.80
CA ILE A 263 14.74 -10.14 5.46
C ILE A 263 13.32 -10.04 5.99
N GLY A 264 12.33 -10.34 5.13
CA GLY A 264 10.90 -10.25 5.48
C GLY A 264 10.49 -11.15 6.64
N LEU A 265 11.06 -12.33 6.76
CA LEU A 265 10.80 -13.25 7.89
C LEU A 265 11.28 -12.67 9.22
N VAL A 266 12.47 -12.07 9.26
CA VAL A 266 12.98 -11.41 10.47
C VAL A 266 12.15 -10.20 10.84
N GLU A 267 11.80 -9.38 9.85
CA GLU A 267 10.93 -8.21 10.04
C GLU A 267 9.55 -8.61 10.57
N LEU A 268 8.92 -9.65 10.00
CA LEU A 268 7.60 -10.12 10.39
C LEU A 268 7.57 -10.66 11.82
N GLU A 269 8.60 -11.41 12.24
CA GLU A 269 8.70 -11.97 13.58
C GLU A 269 8.64 -10.92 14.69
N ARG A 270 9.22 -9.74 14.44
CA ARG A 270 9.30 -8.65 15.42
C ARG A 270 8.29 -7.53 15.18
N TYR A 271 7.48 -7.62 14.12
CA TYR A 271 6.70 -6.50 13.60
C TYR A 271 5.78 -5.87 14.64
N ASP A 272 4.87 -6.66 15.26
CA ASP A 272 3.89 -6.13 16.21
C ASP A 272 4.51 -5.63 17.53
N ASN A 273 5.54 -6.35 18.01
CA ASN A 273 6.09 -6.14 19.36
C ASN A 273 7.20 -5.09 19.42
N THR A 274 7.74 -4.68 18.26
CA THR A 274 8.82 -3.70 18.20
C THR A 274 8.56 -2.61 17.17
N ILE A 275 8.48 -2.95 15.89
CA ILE A 275 8.39 -1.98 14.79
C ILE A 275 7.11 -1.15 14.91
N LEU A 276 5.97 -1.79 15.04
CA LEU A 276 4.67 -1.13 15.11
C LEU A 276 4.54 -0.27 16.37
N LEU A 277 5.03 -0.76 17.53
CA LEU A 277 5.00 -0.01 18.79
C LEU A 277 5.87 1.25 18.73
N LYS A 278 7.07 1.16 18.14
CA LYS A 278 7.94 2.34 17.99
C LYS A 278 7.32 3.38 17.07
N ARG A 279 6.76 2.97 15.91
CA ARG A 279 6.07 3.88 15.00
C ARG A 279 4.85 4.52 15.63
N LYS A 280 4.09 3.75 16.42
CA LYS A 280 2.96 4.24 17.21
C LYS A 280 3.41 5.34 18.18
N HIS A 281 4.44 5.08 18.97
CA HIS A 281 5.01 6.04 19.92
C HIS A 281 5.39 7.37 19.21
N ILE A 282 6.12 7.30 18.10
CA ILE A 282 6.51 8.48 17.33
C ILE A 282 5.28 9.29 16.89
N CYS A 283 4.29 8.63 16.28
CA CYS A 283 3.11 9.31 15.77
C CYS A 283 2.23 9.90 16.88
N GLU A 284 2.10 9.22 18.01
CA GLU A 284 1.36 9.72 19.17
C GLU A 284 2.06 10.94 19.80
N THR A 285 3.41 10.90 19.94
CA THR A 285 4.21 12.04 20.43
C THR A 285 4.04 13.26 19.53
N TYR A 286 4.12 13.10 18.21
CA TYR A 286 3.84 14.18 17.27
C TYR A 286 2.42 14.73 17.42
N SER A 287 1.41 13.86 17.55
CA SER A 287 0.02 14.29 17.68
C SER A 287 -0.21 15.05 18.99
N GLU A 288 0.38 14.63 20.10
CA GLU A 288 0.32 15.33 21.38
C GLU A 288 0.94 16.73 21.26
N ALA A 289 2.14 16.83 20.71
CA ALA A 289 2.84 18.09 20.55
C ALA A 289 2.08 19.07 19.64
N PHE A 290 1.72 18.63 18.42
CA PHE A 290 1.10 19.51 17.43
C PHE A 290 -0.36 19.87 17.73
N SER A 291 -1.09 19.07 18.51
CA SER A 291 -2.47 19.40 18.92
C SER A 291 -2.57 20.69 19.75
N ASN A 292 -1.47 21.18 20.31
CA ASN A 292 -1.40 22.43 21.05
C ASN A 292 -1.37 23.67 20.12
N TYR A 293 -1.20 23.50 18.80
CA TYR A 293 -1.08 24.59 17.85
C TYR A 293 -2.35 24.72 17.00
N ALA A 294 -2.96 25.92 16.98
CA ALA A 294 -4.19 26.19 16.24
C ALA A 294 -4.05 25.96 14.72
N TRP A 295 -2.85 26.18 14.18
CA TRP A 295 -2.53 25.97 12.77
C TRP A 295 -2.39 24.50 12.38
N ALA A 296 -2.18 23.59 13.34
CA ALA A 296 -1.97 22.17 13.02
C ALA A 296 -3.29 21.43 12.76
N GLN A 297 -3.27 20.53 11.80
CA GLN A 297 -4.27 19.49 11.59
C GLN A 297 -3.56 18.15 11.61
N VAL A 298 -3.57 17.49 12.76
CA VAL A 298 -2.94 16.18 12.97
C VAL A 298 -3.70 15.09 12.21
N PRO A 299 -3.02 14.02 11.74
CA PRO A 299 -3.68 12.92 11.05
C PRO A 299 -4.57 12.11 11.99
N VAL A 300 -5.57 11.45 11.42
CA VAL A 300 -6.39 10.46 12.13
C VAL A 300 -5.57 9.16 12.27
N LEU A 301 -5.26 8.78 13.50
CA LEU A 301 -4.49 7.56 13.79
C LEU A 301 -5.39 6.37 14.19
N THR A 302 -6.52 6.68 14.84
CA THR A 302 -7.47 5.69 15.31
C THR A 302 -8.89 6.21 15.17
N SER A 303 -9.87 5.30 15.03
CA SER A 303 -11.29 5.66 15.17
C SER A 303 -11.96 4.80 16.24
N GLY A 304 -12.98 5.38 16.91
CA GLY A 304 -13.71 4.72 17.99
C GLY A 304 -13.67 5.50 19.30
N SER A 305 -14.49 5.12 20.28
CA SER A 305 -14.48 5.79 21.58
C SER A 305 -13.27 5.33 22.41
N GLU A 306 -12.67 6.24 23.17
CA GLU A 306 -11.54 5.97 24.08
C GLU A 306 -11.80 4.84 25.11
N LYS A 307 -13.08 4.45 25.32
CA LYS A 307 -13.49 3.41 26.26
C LYS A 307 -13.62 2.02 25.66
N LEU A 308 -13.60 1.90 24.32
CA LEU A 308 -13.65 0.63 23.59
C LEU A 308 -12.38 0.48 22.76
N LYS A 309 -11.96 -0.78 22.48
CA LYS A 309 -10.87 -1.00 21.50
C LYS A 309 -11.18 -0.24 20.25
N PRO A 310 -10.24 0.55 19.68
CA PRO A 310 -10.50 1.31 18.48
C PRO A 310 -10.98 0.38 17.36
N GLU A 311 -12.02 0.82 16.62
CA GLU A 311 -12.53 0.04 15.49
C GLU A 311 -11.54 0.04 14.31
N ILE A 312 -10.79 1.13 14.16
CA ILE A 312 -9.75 1.28 13.13
C ILE A 312 -8.47 1.74 13.78
N ASN A 313 -7.37 1.07 13.47
CA ASN A 313 -6.01 1.46 13.83
C ASN A 313 -5.14 1.53 12.58
N THR A 314 -4.48 2.66 12.37
CA THR A 314 -3.42 2.76 11.37
C THR A 314 -2.23 1.86 11.73
N CYS A 315 -1.40 1.52 10.75
CA CYS A 315 -0.08 0.93 11.00
C CYS A 315 1.03 1.99 11.14
N TYR A 316 0.67 3.26 11.26
CA TYR A 316 1.61 4.38 11.48
C TYR A 316 2.71 4.47 10.42
N HIS A 317 2.34 4.28 9.13
CA HIS A 317 3.30 4.31 8.04
C HIS A 317 3.78 5.72 7.74
N LEU A 318 2.87 6.69 7.67
CA LEU A 318 3.18 8.11 7.50
C LEU A 318 2.58 8.93 8.64
N TYR A 319 3.18 10.08 8.87
CA TYR A 319 2.60 11.16 9.68
C TYR A 319 2.38 12.40 8.80
N PRO A 320 1.26 12.48 8.07
CA PRO A 320 0.95 13.59 7.17
C PRO A 320 0.35 14.78 7.95
N LEU A 321 1.21 15.65 8.47
CA LEU A 321 0.80 16.88 9.14
C LEU A 321 0.26 17.87 8.10
N ARG A 322 -0.93 18.42 8.32
CA ARG A 322 -1.46 19.52 7.48
C ARG A 322 -1.43 20.83 8.25
N ILE A 323 -1.03 21.90 7.56
CA ILE A 323 -1.00 23.25 8.13
C ILE A 323 -2.25 24.01 7.64
N LYS A 324 -3.09 24.46 8.56
CA LYS A 324 -4.34 25.17 8.24
C LYS A 324 -4.06 26.56 7.68
N GLY A 325 -4.83 26.95 6.66
CA GLY A 325 -4.86 28.32 6.16
C GLY A 325 -3.66 28.75 5.32
N ILE A 326 -2.80 27.82 4.91
CA ILE A 326 -1.65 28.12 4.06
C ILE A 326 -1.89 27.75 2.60
N THR A 327 -1.12 28.36 1.71
CA THR A 327 -1.02 28.02 0.29
C THR A 327 0.07 26.97 0.05
N GLU A 328 0.06 26.33 -1.14
CA GLU A 328 1.13 25.43 -1.59
C GLU A 328 2.52 26.11 -1.53
N THR A 329 2.62 27.37 -1.97
CA THR A 329 3.88 28.12 -1.93
C THR A 329 4.39 28.32 -0.50
N GLN A 330 3.50 28.61 0.47
CA GLN A 330 3.87 28.73 1.87
C GLN A 330 4.30 27.37 2.44
N ARG A 331 3.60 26.28 2.09
CA ARG A 331 3.99 24.92 2.46
C ARG A 331 5.40 24.59 1.96
N ASP A 332 5.73 24.92 0.71
CA ASP A 332 7.05 24.68 0.13
C ASP A 332 8.13 25.52 0.82
N ALA A 333 7.81 26.77 1.23
CA ALA A 333 8.70 27.60 2.04
C ALA A 333 8.95 27.00 3.44
N ILE A 334 7.90 26.49 4.09
CA ILE A 334 8.02 25.79 5.38
C ILE A 334 8.91 24.55 5.25
N ILE A 335 8.73 23.75 4.22
CA ILE A 335 9.58 22.58 3.95
C ILE A 335 11.04 22.97 3.84
N LYS A 336 11.35 24.05 3.12
CA LYS A 336 12.72 24.56 2.98
C LYS A 336 13.31 24.93 4.34
N GLU A 337 12.58 25.67 5.18
CA GLU A 337 13.03 26.04 6.52
C GLU A 337 13.27 24.81 7.42
N ILE A 338 12.43 23.76 7.29
CA ILE A 338 12.64 22.50 8.03
C ILE A 338 13.94 21.81 7.57
N PHE A 339 14.22 21.77 6.25
CA PHE A 339 15.49 21.24 5.73
C PHE A 339 16.70 22.06 6.21
N ASP A 340 16.56 23.39 6.35
CA ASP A 340 17.61 24.27 6.88
C ASP A 340 17.87 24.01 8.40
N CYS A 341 16.96 23.30 9.09
CA CYS A 341 17.13 22.78 10.45
C CYS A 341 17.67 21.32 10.48
N ASP A 342 18.26 20.81 9.41
CA ASP A 342 18.78 19.46 9.30
C ASP A 342 17.74 18.34 9.51
N VAL A 343 16.47 18.56 9.16
CA VAL A 343 15.39 17.59 9.22
C VAL A 343 14.87 17.33 7.80
N SER A 344 14.87 16.07 7.36
CA SER A 344 14.28 15.65 6.07
C SER A 344 12.78 15.41 6.22
N VAL A 345 11.98 16.07 5.40
CA VAL A 345 10.53 15.86 5.29
C VAL A 345 10.16 15.55 3.83
N ASN A 346 8.92 15.13 3.59
CA ASN A 346 8.44 14.81 2.25
C ASN A 346 6.99 15.29 2.06
N VAL A 347 6.45 15.11 0.85
CA VAL A 347 5.03 15.28 0.54
C VAL A 347 4.51 13.98 -0.10
N HIS A 348 3.53 13.38 0.52
CA HIS A 348 2.87 12.18 0.00
C HIS A 348 1.40 12.51 -0.33
N PHE A 349 1.04 12.67 -1.59
CA PHE A 349 1.82 12.69 -2.83
C PHE A 349 1.48 13.94 -3.64
N ILE A 350 2.29 14.29 -4.65
CA ILE A 350 1.78 15.20 -5.68
C ILE A 350 0.66 14.45 -6.41
N PRO A 351 -0.60 14.97 -6.44
CA PRO A 351 -1.73 14.29 -7.05
C PRO A 351 -1.48 13.92 -8.52
N LEU A 352 -1.91 12.74 -8.93
CA LEU A 352 -1.66 12.26 -10.31
C LEU A 352 -2.20 13.20 -11.39
N PRO A 353 -3.38 13.85 -11.24
CA PRO A 353 -3.85 14.86 -12.21
C PRO A 353 -2.91 16.08 -12.39
N MET A 354 -1.98 16.31 -11.45
CA MET A 354 -0.97 17.37 -11.55
C MET A 354 0.30 16.93 -12.29
N MET A 355 0.52 15.62 -12.44
CA MET A 355 1.70 15.07 -13.10
C MET A 355 1.63 15.21 -14.62
N SER A 356 2.76 15.50 -15.28
CA SER A 356 2.83 15.81 -16.71
C SER A 356 2.20 14.76 -17.61
N PHE A 357 2.38 13.47 -17.29
CA PHE A 357 1.81 12.37 -18.06
C PHE A 357 0.28 12.39 -18.02
N TYR A 358 -0.32 12.50 -16.83
CA TYR A 358 -1.77 12.48 -16.66
C TYR A 358 -2.44 13.77 -17.16
N LYS A 359 -1.76 14.93 -17.04
CA LYS A 359 -2.23 16.18 -17.68
C LYS A 359 -2.34 16.03 -19.21
N LYS A 360 -1.39 15.35 -19.87
CA LYS A 360 -1.47 15.08 -21.31
C LYS A 360 -2.65 14.19 -21.70
N LEU A 361 -3.14 13.36 -20.76
CA LEU A 361 -4.34 12.54 -20.94
C LEU A 361 -5.65 13.30 -20.67
N GLY A 362 -5.57 14.60 -20.34
CA GLY A 362 -6.73 15.46 -20.11
C GLY A 362 -7.22 15.52 -18.66
N PHE A 363 -6.50 14.96 -17.69
CA PHE A 363 -6.84 15.11 -16.28
C PHE A 363 -6.47 16.51 -15.77
N ASP A 364 -7.38 17.12 -15.00
CA ASP A 364 -7.20 18.43 -14.36
C ASP A 364 -7.48 18.33 -12.87
N ILE A 365 -6.53 18.82 -12.05
CA ILE A 365 -6.64 18.82 -10.58
C ILE A 365 -7.86 19.60 -10.08
N LYS A 366 -8.36 20.58 -10.84
CA LYS A 366 -9.58 21.33 -10.51
C LYS A 366 -10.81 20.47 -10.32
N ASN A 367 -10.83 19.26 -10.89
CA ASN A 367 -11.90 18.29 -10.72
C ASN A 367 -11.81 17.51 -9.39
N TYR A 368 -10.74 17.69 -8.62
CA TYR A 368 -10.45 16.99 -7.36
C TYR A 368 -10.07 17.99 -6.26
N PRO A 369 -11.00 18.86 -5.85
CA PRO A 369 -10.70 19.99 -4.95
C PRO A 369 -10.25 19.54 -3.55
N VAL A 370 -10.76 18.42 -3.01
CA VAL A 370 -10.35 17.90 -1.71
C VAL A 370 -8.94 17.31 -1.79
N THR A 371 -8.63 16.60 -2.88
CA THR A 371 -7.28 16.11 -3.18
C THR A 371 -6.26 17.27 -3.21
N PHE A 372 -6.60 18.38 -3.89
CA PHE A 372 -5.71 19.53 -3.95
C PHE A 372 -5.55 20.23 -2.60
N ASP A 373 -6.63 20.41 -1.84
CA ASP A 373 -6.58 21.02 -0.52
C ASP A 373 -5.68 20.21 0.44
N ASN A 374 -5.86 18.89 0.47
CA ASN A 374 -5.02 18.01 1.28
C ASN A 374 -3.53 18.12 0.88
N TYR A 375 -3.23 18.02 -0.41
CA TYR A 375 -1.87 18.09 -0.95
C TYR A 375 -1.18 19.44 -0.67
N SER A 376 -1.91 20.54 -0.91
CA SER A 376 -1.32 21.89 -0.84
C SER A 376 -0.81 22.29 0.56
N ARG A 377 -1.27 21.58 1.58
CA ARG A 377 -1.02 21.87 3.00
C ARG A 377 -0.28 20.77 3.75
N GLU A 378 -0.05 19.61 3.10
CA GLU A 378 0.52 18.42 3.73
C GLU A 378 2.05 18.46 3.75
N ILE A 379 2.62 18.05 4.88
CA ILE A 379 4.05 17.77 5.10
C ILE A 379 4.14 16.45 5.84
N SER A 380 4.74 15.44 5.20
CA SER A 380 5.01 14.15 5.84
C SER A 380 6.26 14.24 6.70
N LEU A 381 6.13 13.96 7.98
CA LEU A 381 7.23 13.97 8.95
C LEU A 381 7.95 12.62 9.03
N PRO A 382 9.23 12.58 9.47
CA PRO A 382 9.99 11.35 9.63
C PRO A 382 9.33 10.36 10.59
N VAL A 383 9.14 9.11 10.17
CA VAL A 383 8.68 8.01 11.02
C VAL A 383 9.47 6.76 10.65
N PHE A 384 10.44 6.35 11.49
CA PHE A 384 11.25 5.13 11.28
C PHE A 384 11.73 4.55 12.61
N TYR A 385 12.14 3.29 12.59
CA TYR A 385 12.42 2.53 13.82
C TYR A 385 13.51 3.17 14.71
N ASP A 386 14.60 3.64 14.10
CA ASP A 386 15.77 4.18 14.83
C ASP A 386 15.63 5.67 15.21
N LEU A 387 14.46 6.30 15.01
CA LEU A 387 14.20 7.69 15.40
C LEU A 387 14.13 7.76 16.93
N THR A 388 15.13 8.41 17.57
CA THR A 388 15.18 8.56 19.03
C THR A 388 14.22 9.66 19.52
N ASP A 389 13.96 9.71 20.84
CA ASP A 389 13.08 10.73 21.42
C ASP A 389 13.69 12.14 21.27
N GLU A 390 15.02 12.28 21.36
CA GLU A 390 15.72 13.53 21.11
C GLU A 390 15.59 13.98 19.63
N MET A 391 15.57 13.02 18.68
CA MET A 391 15.32 13.34 17.28
C MET A 391 13.85 13.74 17.07
N ILE A 392 12.90 13.12 17.77
CA ILE A 392 11.48 13.50 17.71
C ILE A 392 11.30 14.95 18.18
N ASP A 393 11.91 15.34 19.30
CA ASP A 393 11.87 16.71 19.83
C ASP A 393 12.49 17.68 18.82
N THR A 394 13.63 17.31 18.20
CA THR A 394 14.26 18.14 17.16
C THR A 394 13.33 18.35 15.95
N VAL A 395 12.61 17.31 15.51
CA VAL A 395 11.63 17.41 14.41
C VAL A 395 10.48 18.34 14.81
N ILE A 396 9.93 18.20 16.01
CA ILE A 396 8.85 19.06 16.52
C ILE A 396 9.31 20.53 16.54
N ASP A 397 10.46 20.83 17.13
CA ASP A 397 11.01 22.17 17.20
C ASP A 397 11.26 22.78 15.82
N ALA A 398 11.84 22.01 14.89
CA ALA A 398 12.08 22.44 13.52
C ALA A 398 10.76 22.81 12.81
N VAL A 399 9.73 21.96 12.93
CA VAL A 399 8.42 22.21 12.32
C VAL A 399 7.77 23.47 12.92
N VAL A 400 7.71 23.56 14.25
CA VAL A 400 7.07 24.71 14.93
C VAL A 400 7.72 26.03 14.52
N ARG A 401 9.05 26.13 14.61
CA ARG A 401 9.80 27.35 14.23
C ARG A 401 9.59 27.71 12.76
N SER A 402 9.61 26.71 11.87
CA SER A 402 9.47 26.93 10.43
C SER A 402 8.05 27.39 10.06
N VAL A 403 7.04 26.80 10.68
CA VAL A 403 5.64 27.22 10.48
C VAL A 403 5.43 28.64 11.00
N GLU A 404 5.78 28.92 12.25
CA GLU A 404 5.59 30.22 12.86
C GLU A 404 6.31 31.34 12.09
N LYS A 405 7.51 31.06 11.55
CA LYS A 405 8.27 32.04 10.72
C LYS A 405 7.54 32.40 9.42
N ILE A 406 6.73 31.52 8.85
CA ILE A 406 6.11 31.73 7.53
C ILE A 406 4.67 32.25 7.66
N ILE A 407 3.93 31.88 8.74
CA ILE A 407 2.53 32.28 8.92
C ILE A 407 2.36 33.59 9.71
N THR A 408 3.39 34.04 10.45
CA THR A 408 3.44 35.35 11.09
C THR A 408 4.00 36.43 10.16
#